data_eb71ac86184a65ad8598e715e330e64b
#
_entry.id   eb71ac86184a65ad8598e715e330e64b
#
_cell.length_a   1.000
_cell.length_b   1.000
_cell.length_c   1.000
_cell.angle_alpha   90.00
_cell.angle_beta   90.00
_cell.angle_gamma   90.00
#
_symmetry.space_group_name_H-M   'P 1'
#
loop_
_entity.id
_entity.type
_entity.pdbx_description
1 polymer ?
#
loop_
_entity_poly.entity_id
_entity_poly.type
_entity_poly.pdbx_seq_one_letter_code
_entity_poly.pdbx_strand_id
1 'polypeptide(L)'
;MPVCLFNPDISGSGKIALYVNVRWHPDQIRADGEDLHLLHIFVDADACPVKQEVYRVSRRYRLDVTLVANSWMRVPNEQWIALEVVENGFDAADDWIVEHVQPHDIVVTTDIPLASRCLKEGARVIGPTGKPFTENNIGESVATRNLLSELRDAGEITGGPPPLKKRDRSRFLQQLDEVIQSIRREHQPNST
;
A
#
# COMPACT_ATOMS: atom_id res chain seq x y z
N MET A 1 1.83 11.12 28.41
CA MET A 1 1.58 12.24 27.49
C MET A 1 2.76 12.27 26.52
N PRO A 2 2.62 11.92 25.27
CA PRO A 2 3.71 12.06 24.30
C PRO A 2 3.74 13.50 23.80
N VAL A 3 4.91 14.08 23.91
CA VAL A 3 5.23 15.46 23.53
C VAL A 3 5.38 15.51 22.01
N CYS A 4 4.57 16.33 21.33
CA CYS A 4 4.79 16.71 19.94
C CYS A 4 6.11 17.49 19.85
N LEU A 5 7.16 16.88 19.30
CA LEU A 5 8.34 17.61 18.88
C LEU A 5 8.14 18.11 17.45
N PHE A 6 7.80 19.38 17.35
CA PHE A 6 7.84 20.16 16.14
C PHE A 6 9.31 20.42 15.78
N ASN A 7 9.78 19.88 14.69
CA ASN A 7 11.10 20.23 14.15
C ASN A 7 10.87 20.85 12.75
N PRO A 8 10.97 22.18 12.62
CA PRO A 8 10.91 22.83 11.32
C PRO A 8 12.32 22.84 10.72
N ASP A 9 12.65 21.89 9.89
CA ASP A 9 13.84 22.01 9.03
C ASP A 9 13.45 22.81 7.79
N ILE A 10 13.88 24.09 7.79
CA ILE A 10 13.64 25.06 6.74
C ILE A 10 14.82 24.98 5.76
N SER A 11 14.81 24.05 4.82
CA SER A 11 15.63 24.14 3.63
C SER A 11 14.82 23.83 2.38
N GLY A 12 14.25 24.88 1.81
CA GLY A 12 14.07 25.18 0.40
C GLY A 12 13.50 24.10 -0.53
N SER A 13 12.32 23.57 -0.26
CA SER A 13 11.38 23.09 -1.29
C SER A 13 10.07 22.73 -0.56
N GLY A 14 8.97 23.43 -0.90
CA GLY A 14 7.74 23.46 -0.12
C GLY A 14 6.97 22.13 -0.02
N LYS A 15 7.52 21.16 0.67
CA LYS A 15 6.85 19.93 1.08
C LYS A 15 6.66 19.99 2.59
N ILE A 16 5.46 20.36 3.04
CA ILE A 16 5.09 20.22 4.45
C ILE A 16 4.53 18.79 4.59
N ALA A 17 5.42 17.83 4.88
CA ALA A 17 4.99 16.52 5.33
C ALA A 17 4.55 16.64 6.79
N LEU A 18 3.25 16.53 7.06
CA LEU A 18 2.73 16.39 8.41
C LEU A 18 2.95 14.95 8.88
N TYR A 19 4.13 14.68 9.43
CA TYR A 19 4.44 13.39 10.06
C TYR A 19 3.59 13.21 11.32
N VAL A 20 2.49 12.50 11.21
CA VAL A 20 1.75 12.02 12.38
C VAL A 20 2.30 10.64 12.75
N ASN A 21 3.29 10.63 13.66
CA ASN A 21 3.85 9.44 14.30
C ASN A 21 4.40 8.36 13.35
N VAL A 22 5.42 8.66 12.58
CA VAL A 22 6.17 7.61 11.91
C VAL A 22 7.65 7.79 12.10
N ARG A 23 8.20 6.86 12.80
CA ARG A 23 9.63 6.59 12.74
C ARG A 23 9.83 5.48 11.70
N TRP A 24 9.73 5.81 10.40
CA TRP A 24 10.29 4.94 9.39
C TRP A 24 11.81 4.97 9.57
N HIS A 25 12.36 3.88 10.07
CA HIS A 25 13.81 3.66 10.16
C HIS A 25 14.13 2.41 9.36
N PRO A 26 14.85 2.56 8.24
CA PRO A 26 15.35 1.40 7.47
C PRO A 26 16.31 0.51 8.27
N ASP A 27 16.77 0.95 9.45
CA ASP A 27 17.84 0.32 10.23
C ASP A 27 17.39 -0.29 11.57
N GLN A 28 16.09 -0.49 11.82
CA GLN A 28 15.67 -1.10 13.09
C GLN A 28 15.70 -2.63 13.02
N ILE A 29 16.83 -3.20 13.40
CA ILE A 29 16.95 -4.61 13.83
C ILE A 29 16.20 -4.74 15.16
N ARG A 30 15.13 -5.53 15.22
CA ARG A 30 14.48 -5.88 16.49
C ARG A 30 15.38 -6.82 17.29
N ALA A 31 15.31 -6.72 18.64
CA ALA A 31 16.18 -7.41 19.58
C ALA A 31 16.14 -8.96 19.55
N ASP A 32 15.31 -9.55 18.72
CA ASP A 32 15.17 -11.00 18.50
C ASP A 32 15.96 -11.54 17.30
N GLY A 33 16.76 -10.68 16.64
CA GLY A 33 17.72 -11.12 15.61
C GLY A 33 17.10 -11.62 14.31
N GLU A 34 15.80 -11.57 14.15
CA GLU A 34 15.16 -11.84 12.85
C GLU A 34 15.13 -10.54 12.03
N ASP A 35 15.73 -10.58 10.86
CA ASP A 35 15.69 -9.51 9.83
C ASP A 35 14.25 -9.32 9.34
N LEU A 36 13.41 -8.67 10.15
CA LEU A 36 11.99 -8.39 9.85
C LEU A 36 11.80 -7.14 8.99
N HIS A 37 12.88 -6.54 8.48
CA HIS A 37 12.83 -5.47 7.49
C HIS A 37 12.45 -5.91 6.07
N LEU A 38 12.13 -7.17 5.90
CA LEU A 38 11.88 -7.76 4.58
C LEU A 38 10.49 -7.47 4.01
N LEU A 39 9.59 -6.84 4.74
CA LEU A 39 8.22 -6.69 4.28
C LEU A 39 7.50 -5.53 4.94
N HIS A 40 7.18 -4.52 4.14
CA HIS A 40 6.34 -3.40 4.50
C HIS A 40 5.04 -3.42 3.68
N ILE A 41 3.96 -2.85 4.20
CA ILE A 41 2.70 -2.75 3.48
C ILE A 41 2.39 -1.29 3.21
N PHE A 42 2.37 -0.90 1.95
CA PHE A 42 1.91 0.39 1.49
C PHE A 42 0.44 0.31 1.05
N VAL A 43 -0.34 1.30 1.43
CA VAL A 43 -1.76 1.37 1.08
C VAL A 43 -2.02 2.71 0.41
N ASP A 44 -2.42 2.67 -0.86
CA ASP A 44 -3.04 3.82 -1.53
C ASP A 44 -4.40 4.08 -0.87
N ALA A 45 -4.41 5.06 0.05
CA ALA A 45 -5.47 5.15 1.04
C ALA A 45 -6.73 5.88 0.57
N ASP A 46 -6.63 6.71 -0.47
CA ASP A 46 -7.76 7.52 -0.92
C ASP A 46 -8.89 6.64 -1.47
N ALA A 47 -8.56 5.56 -2.16
CA ALA A 47 -9.52 4.65 -2.76
C ALA A 47 -9.55 3.24 -2.12
N CYS A 48 -8.90 3.02 -0.97
CA CYS A 48 -8.81 1.70 -0.37
C CYS A 48 -9.96 1.39 0.61
N PRO A 49 -10.91 0.52 0.25
CA PRO A 49 -12.03 0.13 1.12
C PRO A 49 -11.68 -0.99 2.10
N VAL A 50 -10.46 -1.54 2.08
CA VAL A 50 -10.01 -2.71 2.86
C VAL A 50 -8.96 -2.37 3.91
N LYS A 51 -8.86 -1.10 4.32
CA LYS A 51 -7.90 -0.66 5.36
C LYS A 51 -8.01 -1.50 6.65
N GLN A 52 -9.22 -1.81 7.10
CA GLN A 52 -9.43 -2.60 8.31
C GLN A 52 -8.94 -4.04 8.19
N GLU A 53 -9.06 -4.62 7.01
CA GLU A 53 -8.54 -5.95 6.69
C GLU A 53 -7.00 -5.94 6.70
N VAL A 54 -6.38 -4.90 6.12
CA VAL A 54 -4.94 -4.69 6.17
C VAL A 54 -4.47 -4.61 7.62
N TYR A 55 -5.06 -3.76 8.45
CA TYR A 55 -4.69 -3.64 9.87
C TYR A 55 -4.78 -4.96 10.63
N ARG A 56 -5.83 -5.75 10.36
CA ARG A 56 -6.01 -7.06 11.01
C ARG A 56 -4.89 -8.02 10.70
N VAL A 57 -4.49 -8.11 9.43
CA VAL A 57 -3.45 -9.02 8.98
C VAL A 57 -2.07 -8.53 9.43
N SER A 58 -1.78 -7.24 9.24
CA SER A 58 -0.51 -6.64 9.64
C SER A 58 -0.24 -6.81 11.13
N ARG A 59 -1.25 -6.61 11.98
CA ARG A 59 -1.13 -6.86 13.42
C ARG A 59 -0.77 -8.31 13.74
N ARG A 60 -1.37 -9.28 13.03
CA ARG A 60 -1.06 -10.72 13.20
C ARG A 60 0.40 -11.02 12.90
N TYR A 61 0.91 -10.44 11.81
CA TYR A 61 2.27 -10.67 11.33
C TYR A 61 3.30 -9.69 11.87
N ARG A 62 2.88 -8.70 12.67
CA ARG A 62 3.71 -7.60 13.22
C ARG A 62 4.42 -6.82 12.12
N LEU A 63 3.69 -6.50 11.05
CA LEU A 63 4.19 -5.75 9.90
C LEU A 63 3.80 -4.29 10.03
N ASP A 64 4.68 -3.41 9.57
CA ASP A 64 4.42 -2.00 9.51
C ASP A 64 3.57 -1.66 8.27
N VAL A 65 2.70 -0.68 8.42
CA VAL A 65 1.76 -0.22 7.37
C VAL A 65 1.89 1.28 7.20
N THR A 66 2.15 1.73 5.99
CA THR A 66 2.04 3.14 5.62
C THR A 66 0.85 3.36 4.70
N LEU A 67 -0.08 4.19 5.17
CA LEU A 67 -1.16 4.69 4.33
C LEU A 67 -0.67 5.97 3.66
N VAL A 68 -0.79 6.04 2.36
CA VAL A 68 -0.45 7.24 1.58
C VAL A 68 -1.73 7.84 1.03
N ALA A 69 -1.93 9.14 1.24
CA ALA A 69 -3.15 9.83 0.85
C ALA A 69 -2.89 11.27 0.42
N ASN A 70 -3.74 11.80 -0.44
CA ASN A 70 -3.68 13.22 -0.86
C ASN A 70 -4.29 14.18 0.20
N SER A 71 -4.93 13.63 1.22
CA SER A 71 -5.53 14.43 2.30
C SER A 71 -5.49 13.70 3.63
N TRP A 72 -5.50 14.48 4.71
CA TRP A 72 -5.52 13.92 6.05
C TRP A 72 -6.76 13.05 6.28
N MET A 73 -6.54 11.88 6.89
CA MET A 73 -7.59 10.99 7.34
C MET A 73 -7.29 10.43 8.72
N ARG A 74 -8.33 10.04 9.44
CA ARG A 74 -8.16 9.39 10.73
C ARG A 74 -7.68 7.96 10.55
N VAL A 75 -6.53 7.64 11.16
CA VAL A 75 -5.96 6.28 11.25
C VAL A 75 -5.90 5.82 12.70
N PRO A 76 -5.84 4.51 12.98
CA PRO A 76 -5.59 4.01 14.32
C PRO A 76 -4.27 4.56 14.89
N ASN A 77 -4.28 4.91 16.18
CA ASN A 77 -3.07 5.38 16.86
C ASN A 77 -2.24 4.18 17.35
N GLU A 78 -1.61 3.50 16.43
CA GLU A 78 -0.77 2.33 16.66
C GLU A 78 0.65 2.61 16.12
N GLN A 79 1.69 2.14 16.80
CA GLN A 79 3.09 2.43 16.43
C GLN A 79 3.50 1.85 15.06
N TRP A 80 2.80 0.82 14.60
CA TRP A 80 3.04 0.13 13.34
C TRP A 80 2.15 0.63 12.18
N ILE A 81 1.34 1.68 12.41
CA ILE A 81 0.51 2.32 11.38
C ILE A 81 0.94 3.76 11.19
N ALA A 82 1.28 4.09 9.97
CA ALA A 82 1.67 5.41 9.53
C ALA A 82 0.65 6.00 8.57
N LEU A 83 0.48 7.31 8.61
CA LEU A 83 -0.20 8.08 7.57
C LEU A 83 0.79 9.07 6.98
N GLU A 84 1.05 8.94 5.70
CA GLU A 84 1.76 9.93 4.90
C GLU A 84 0.74 10.75 4.10
N VAL A 85 0.75 12.05 4.30
CA VAL A 85 -0.11 12.97 3.55
C VAL A 85 0.75 13.70 2.54
N VAL A 86 0.52 13.42 1.27
CA VAL A 86 1.29 14.01 0.17
C VAL A 86 0.46 15.14 -0.44
N GLU A 87 0.89 16.37 -0.21
CA GLU A 87 0.23 17.54 -0.76
C GLU A 87 0.74 17.85 -2.19
N ASN A 88 -0.19 18.27 -3.07
CA ASN A 88 0.06 18.88 -4.37
C ASN A 88 0.62 18.01 -5.50
N GLY A 89 -0.29 17.34 -6.20
CA GLY A 89 0.00 16.72 -7.50
C GLY A 89 -1.04 15.65 -7.83
N PHE A 90 -1.36 15.52 -9.10
CA PHE A 90 -2.35 14.54 -9.57
C PHE A 90 -1.92 13.09 -9.22
N ASP A 91 -0.62 12.80 -9.22
CA ASP A 91 -0.05 11.47 -8.93
C ASP A 91 0.94 11.50 -7.75
N ALA A 92 0.85 12.51 -6.85
CA ALA A 92 1.84 12.69 -5.79
C ALA A 92 1.90 11.50 -4.81
N ALA A 93 0.76 10.93 -4.45
CA ALA A 93 0.69 9.75 -3.60
C ALA A 93 1.28 8.50 -4.31
N ASP A 94 1.00 8.35 -5.60
CA ASP A 94 1.53 7.27 -6.42
C ASP A 94 3.05 7.37 -6.55
N ASP A 95 3.55 8.57 -6.86
CA ASP A 95 4.99 8.83 -6.97
C ASP A 95 5.69 8.54 -5.65
N TRP A 96 5.13 9.00 -4.54
CA TRP A 96 5.67 8.73 -3.22
C TRP A 96 5.75 7.23 -2.92
N ILE A 97 4.69 6.46 -3.21
CA ILE A 97 4.69 5.00 -3.01
C ILE A 97 5.81 4.35 -3.85
N VAL A 98 5.92 4.70 -5.12
CA VAL A 98 6.93 4.13 -6.02
C VAL A 98 8.37 4.46 -5.60
N GLU A 99 8.58 5.66 -5.06
CA GLU A 99 9.90 6.09 -4.56
C GLU A 99 10.32 5.36 -3.27
N HIS A 100 9.37 4.85 -2.48
CA HIS A 100 9.65 4.25 -1.18
C HIS A 100 9.49 2.73 -1.14
N VAL A 101 8.79 2.16 -2.12
CA VAL A 101 8.58 0.71 -2.19
C VAL A 101 9.88 -0.01 -2.54
N GLN A 102 10.09 -1.15 -1.89
CA GLN A 102 11.25 -2.00 -2.10
C GLN A 102 10.82 -3.40 -2.61
N PRO A 103 11.74 -4.19 -3.18
CA PRO A 103 11.46 -5.57 -3.53
C PRO A 103 10.86 -6.33 -2.33
N HIS A 104 9.81 -7.11 -2.60
CA HIS A 104 9.02 -7.89 -1.62
C HIS A 104 8.03 -7.10 -0.77
N ASP A 105 8.04 -5.77 -0.77
CA ASP A 105 6.97 -5.00 -0.14
C ASP A 105 5.60 -5.31 -0.77
N ILE A 106 4.55 -5.08 -0.01
CA ILE A 106 3.18 -5.26 -0.49
C ILE A 106 2.53 -3.91 -0.71
N VAL A 107 1.96 -3.71 -1.89
CA VAL A 107 1.18 -2.51 -2.21
C VAL A 107 -0.28 -2.89 -2.39
N VAL A 108 -1.18 -2.17 -1.71
CA VAL A 108 -2.63 -2.33 -1.84
C VAL A 108 -3.20 -1.12 -2.57
N THR A 109 -3.62 -1.31 -3.81
CA THR A 109 -4.19 -0.24 -4.64
C THR A 109 -5.25 -0.73 -5.60
N THR A 110 -6.11 0.16 -6.08
CA THR A 110 -7.00 -0.04 -7.22
C THR A 110 -6.46 0.58 -8.50
N ASP A 111 -5.43 1.41 -8.38
CA ASP A 111 -4.84 2.10 -9.52
C ASP A 111 -3.90 1.16 -10.30
N ILE A 112 -4.22 0.96 -11.59
CA ILE A 112 -3.48 0.03 -12.45
C ILE A 112 -2.13 0.61 -12.89
N PRO A 113 -1.99 1.88 -13.26
CA PRO A 113 -0.71 2.55 -13.45
C PRO A 113 0.23 2.43 -12.26
N LEU A 114 -0.24 2.75 -11.05
CA LEU A 114 0.54 2.57 -9.83
C LEU A 114 0.96 1.12 -9.63
N ALA A 115 0.01 0.18 -9.78
CA ALA A 115 0.30 -1.26 -9.69
C ALA A 115 1.43 -1.69 -10.65
N SER A 116 1.37 -1.21 -11.89
CA SER A 116 2.39 -1.51 -12.91
C SER A 116 3.78 -0.96 -12.54
N ARG A 117 3.84 0.23 -11.95
CA ARG A 117 5.10 0.85 -11.50
C ARG A 117 5.69 0.08 -10.32
N CYS A 118 4.88 -0.23 -9.31
CA CYS A 118 5.33 -0.98 -8.13
C CYS A 118 5.79 -2.41 -8.46
N LEU A 119 5.15 -3.08 -9.43
CA LEU A 119 5.62 -4.39 -9.91
C LEU A 119 7.03 -4.34 -10.51
N LYS A 120 7.39 -3.26 -11.20
CA LYS A 120 8.74 -3.06 -11.76
C LYS A 120 9.81 -2.89 -10.69
N GLU A 121 9.42 -2.33 -9.54
CA GLU A 121 10.29 -2.22 -8.36
C GLU A 121 10.37 -3.53 -7.55
N GLY A 122 9.73 -4.60 -8.01
CA GLY A 122 9.74 -5.92 -7.38
C GLY A 122 8.75 -6.10 -6.24
N ALA A 123 7.84 -5.16 -6.04
CA ALA A 123 6.79 -5.26 -5.02
C ALA A 123 5.70 -6.27 -5.41
N ARG A 124 4.98 -6.78 -4.42
CA ARG A 124 3.77 -7.58 -4.60
C ARG A 124 2.55 -6.66 -4.53
N VAL A 125 1.71 -6.67 -5.54
CA VAL A 125 0.56 -5.74 -5.61
C VAL A 125 -0.76 -6.49 -5.55
N ILE A 126 -1.69 -6.03 -4.70
CA ILE A 126 -2.98 -6.67 -4.46
C ILE A 126 -4.10 -5.63 -4.57
N GLY A 127 -5.11 -5.92 -5.38
CA GLY A 127 -6.34 -5.14 -5.41
C GLY A 127 -7.26 -5.43 -4.23
N PRO A 128 -8.19 -4.52 -3.85
CA PRO A 128 -9.05 -4.68 -2.68
C PRO A 128 -10.07 -5.83 -2.80
N THR A 129 -10.26 -6.40 -3.99
CA THR A 129 -11.05 -7.62 -4.21
C THR A 129 -10.27 -8.90 -3.94
N GLY A 130 -8.98 -8.81 -3.54
CA GLY A 130 -8.08 -9.93 -3.38
C GLY A 130 -7.54 -10.47 -4.72
N LYS A 131 -7.60 -9.69 -5.79
CA LYS A 131 -6.97 -10.06 -7.07
C LYS A 131 -5.52 -9.56 -7.04
N PRO A 132 -4.51 -10.43 -7.17
CA PRO A 132 -3.12 -9.98 -7.30
C PRO A 132 -2.90 -9.39 -8.70
N PHE A 133 -2.14 -8.30 -8.75
CA PHE A 133 -1.55 -7.83 -9.99
C PHE A 133 -0.21 -8.53 -10.20
N THR A 134 0.06 -8.92 -11.42
CA THR A 134 1.30 -9.58 -11.84
C THR A 134 1.73 -9.01 -13.19
N GLU A 135 2.98 -9.17 -13.56
CA GLU A 135 3.47 -8.78 -14.88
C GLU A 135 2.65 -9.41 -16.00
N ASN A 136 2.19 -10.65 -15.80
CA ASN A 136 1.41 -11.39 -16.81
C ASN A 136 -0.03 -10.85 -16.97
N ASN A 137 -0.65 -10.30 -15.92
CA ASN A 137 -2.06 -9.87 -15.99
C ASN A 137 -2.25 -8.35 -15.98
N ILE A 138 -1.18 -7.58 -15.75
CA ILE A 138 -1.28 -6.12 -15.66
C ILE A 138 -1.66 -5.50 -17.02
N GLY A 139 -1.13 -6.04 -18.12
CA GLY A 139 -1.45 -5.57 -19.48
C GLY A 139 -2.94 -5.73 -19.82
N GLU A 140 -3.54 -6.87 -19.48
CA GLU A 140 -4.97 -7.11 -19.62
C GLU A 140 -5.81 -6.15 -18.77
N SER A 141 -5.34 -5.88 -17.55
CA SER A 141 -6.00 -4.95 -16.63
C SER A 141 -5.97 -3.52 -17.17
N VAL A 142 -4.86 -3.07 -17.75
CA VAL A 142 -4.75 -1.77 -18.43
C VAL A 142 -5.70 -1.69 -19.63
N ALA A 143 -5.70 -2.70 -20.49
CA ALA A 143 -6.58 -2.74 -21.67
C ALA A 143 -8.06 -2.68 -21.27
N THR A 144 -8.45 -3.46 -20.26
CA THR A 144 -9.82 -3.46 -19.73
C THR A 144 -10.22 -2.09 -19.15
N ARG A 145 -9.32 -1.44 -18.40
CA ARG A 145 -9.57 -0.09 -17.86
C ARG A 145 -9.79 0.92 -18.98
N ASN A 146 -8.94 0.92 -20.00
CA ASN A 146 -9.04 1.87 -21.12
C ASN A 146 -10.36 1.67 -21.88
N LEU A 147 -10.73 0.43 -22.19
CA LEU A 147 -12.01 0.11 -22.83
C LEU A 147 -13.20 0.60 -21.99
N LEU A 148 -13.19 0.34 -20.68
CA LEU A 148 -14.27 0.80 -19.79
C LEU A 148 -14.32 2.33 -19.68
N SER A 149 -13.18 3.04 -19.79
CA SER A 149 -13.14 4.49 -19.83
C SER A 149 -13.79 5.00 -21.11
N GLU A 150 -13.41 4.48 -22.27
CA GLU A 150 -13.98 4.82 -23.57
C GLU A 150 -15.51 4.62 -23.60
N LEU A 151 -16.00 3.50 -23.06
CA LEU A 151 -17.43 3.21 -22.98
C LEU A 151 -18.19 4.16 -22.05
N ARG A 152 -17.55 4.65 -20.96
CA ARG A 152 -18.15 5.68 -20.11
C ARG A 152 -18.21 7.03 -20.82
N ASP A 153 -17.15 7.41 -21.51
CA ASP A 153 -17.06 8.67 -22.27
C ASP A 153 -18.09 8.67 -23.43
N ALA A 154 -18.36 7.51 -24.02
CA ALA A 154 -19.41 7.31 -24.99
C ALA A 154 -20.84 7.25 -24.39
N GLY A 155 -20.98 7.27 -23.05
CA GLY A 155 -22.27 7.20 -22.36
C GLY A 155 -22.94 5.82 -22.36
N GLU A 156 -22.24 4.78 -22.81
CA GLU A 156 -22.77 3.41 -22.90
C GLU A 156 -22.78 2.69 -21.54
N ILE A 157 -21.92 3.13 -20.61
CA ILE A 157 -21.86 2.60 -19.23
C ILE A 157 -22.05 3.75 -18.24
N THR A 158 -23.08 3.64 -17.43
CA THR A 158 -23.33 4.55 -16.31
C THR A 158 -23.10 3.83 -14.98
N GLY A 159 -22.31 4.44 -14.08
CA GLY A 159 -22.05 3.95 -12.73
C GLY A 159 -20.59 3.66 -12.44
N GLY A 160 -20.24 3.72 -11.15
CA GLY A 160 -18.92 3.39 -10.64
C GLY A 160 -18.74 1.87 -10.43
N PRO A 161 -17.56 1.45 -9.94
CA PRO A 161 -17.33 0.05 -9.60
C PRO A 161 -18.34 -0.42 -8.53
N PRO A 162 -18.81 -1.68 -8.61
CA PRO A 162 -19.76 -2.20 -7.64
C PRO A 162 -19.19 -2.17 -6.23
N PRO A 163 -20.04 -1.95 -5.19
CA PRO A 163 -19.58 -1.94 -3.81
C PRO A 163 -18.98 -3.29 -3.40
N LEU A 164 -17.92 -3.22 -2.59
CA LEU A 164 -17.18 -4.39 -2.14
C LEU A 164 -18.07 -5.30 -1.28
N LYS A 165 -18.18 -6.57 -1.66
CA LYS A 165 -18.99 -7.58 -0.95
C LYS A 165 -18.20 -8.24 0.17
N LYS A 166 -18.89 -8.87 1.13
CA LYS A 166 -18.24 -9.62 2.23
C LYS A 166 -17.28 -10.69 1.71
N ARG A 167 -17.64 -11.39 0.63
CA ARG A 167 -16.77 -12.41 0.02
C ARG A 167 -15.47 -11.82 -0.56
N ASP A 168 -15.51 -10.59 -1.06
CA ASP A 168 -14.34 -9.92 -1.62
C ASP A 168 -13.37 -9.55 -0.49
N ARG A 169 -13.88 -9.07 0.65
CA ARG A 169 -13.09 -8.84 1.86
C ARG A 169 -12.45 -10.13 2.39
N SER A 170 -13.20 -11.26 2.38
CA SER A 170 -12.65 -12.55 2.81
C SER A 170 -11.55 -13.04 1.86
N ARG A 171 -11.75 -12.88 0.54
CA ARG A 171 -10.74 -13.19 -0.46
C ARG A 171 -9.50 -12.31 -0.30
N PHE A 172 -9.69 -11.02 -0.06
CA PHE A 172 -8.58 -10.09 0.19
C PHE A 172 -7.76 -10.51 1.41
N LEU A 173 -8.42 -10.82 2.53
CA LEU A 173 -7.75 -11.32 3.74
C LEU A 173 -6.93 -12.58 3.46
N GLN A 174 -7.50 -13.55 2.76
CA GLN A 174 -6.82 -14.78 2.39
C GLN A 174 -5.62 -14.49 1.48
N GLN A 175 -5.81 -13.68 0.44
CA GLN A 175 -4.75 -13.36 -0.51
C GLN A 175 -3.59 -12.60 0.15
N LEU A 176 -3.89 -11.63 1.02
CA LEU A 176 -2.86 -10.90 1.75
C LEU A 176 -2.06 -11.83 2.67
N ASP A 177 -2.74 -12.74 3.36
CA ASP A 177 -2.11 -13.78 4.19
C ASP A 177 -1.19 -14.71 3.36
N GLU A 178 -1.67 -15.18 2.21
CA GLU A 178 -0.91 -16.05 1.30
C GLU A 178 0.34 -15.36 0.75
N VAL A 179 0.25 -14.09 0.35
CA VAL A 179 1.38 -13.31 -0.16
C VAL A 179 2.43 -13.12 0.92
N ILE A 180 2.03 -12.74 2.14
CA ILE A 180 2.97 -12.60 3.27
C ILE A 180 3.69 -13.92 3.54
N GLN A 181 2.96 -15.03 3.56
CA GLN A 181 3.57 -16.34 3.78
C GLN A 181 4.50 -16.77 2.65
N SER A 182 4.18 -16.41 1.38
CA SER A 182 5.04 -16.68 0.25
C SER A 182 6.37 -15.95 0.37
N ILE A 183 6.32 -14.64 0.64
CA ILE A 183 7.51 -13.81 0.82
C ILE A 183 8.37 -14.35 1.97
N ARG A 184 7.76 -14.71 3.10
CA ARG A 184 8.50 -15.28 4.24
C ARG A 184 9.18 -16.60 3.89
N ARG A 185 8.54 -17.48 3.11
CA ARG A 185 9.16 -18.74 2.66
C ARG A 185 10.31 -18.50 1.68
N GLU A 186 10.20 -17.50 0.82
CA GLU A 186 11.26 -17.14 -0.13
C GLU A 186 12.54 -16.67 0.59
N HIS A 187 12.39 -16.10 1.81
CA HIS A 187 13.50 -15.56 2.61
C HIS A 187 13.96 -16.46 3.76
N GLN A 188 13.28 -17.57 4.03
CA GLN A 188 13.82 -18.56 4.97
C GLN A 188 14.97 -19.31 4.29
N PRO A 189 16.23 -19.20 4.77
CA PRO A 189 17.30 -20.05 4.29
C PRO A 189 16.90 -21.50 4.56
N ASN A 190 17.00 -22.35 3.53
CA ASN A 190 16.80 -23.79 3.67
C ASN A 190 17.65 -24.29 4.83
N SER A 191 17.04 -24.54 5.99
CA SER A 191 17.66 -25.26 7.09
C SER A 191 17.71 -26.74 6.68
N THR A 192 18.82 -27.11 6.00
CA THR A 192 19.19 -28.51 5.76
C THR A 192 20.24 -28.89 6.78
#